data_7f8277414f5ae6a6a39889ea245299f9
#
_entry.id   7f8277414f5ae6a6a39889ea245299f9
#
_cell.length_a   1.000
_cell.length_b   1.000
_cell.length_c   1.000
_cell.angle_alpha   90.00
_cell.angle_beta   90.00
_cell.angle_gamma   90.00
#
_symmetry.space_group_name_H-M   'P 1'
#
loop_
_entity.id
_entity.type
_entity.pdbx_description
1 polymer ?
#
loop_
_entity_poly.entity_id
_entity_poly.type
_entity_poly.pdbx_seq_one_letter_code
_entity_poly.pdbx_strand_id
1 'polypeptide(L)'
;THMSARRQRQMCIRDSTRVKNTPTMSRTYGYARTSTTQQVLGLEDQIQKLQEHGCKKVFSERISSRKPASERPQLQAALSVLEPEDTICFVRLDRAARTMSETIQIMQDLQSRGIYVKTLDGLIDTKAMKMMAPLVIGLLSGLAEVERNLIAERQRESVEYRRRNNGNLGGRPQLEVVKKENVWKLRREGNSLRKIVKLTGVSLSAVQRACKEEEFLQTI
;
A
#
# COMPACT_ATOMS: atom_id res chain seq x y z
N THR A 1 -44.78 49.40 -44.85
CA THR A 1 -43.85 48.46 -45.44
C THR A 1 -42.57 48.35 -44.67
N HIS A 2 -42.57 47.70 -43.53
CA HIS A 2 -41.39 47.23 -42.84
C HIS A 2 -41.79 45.97 -42.05
N MET A 3 -41.68 44.84 -42.69
CA MET A 3 -41.67 43.53 -42.03
C MET A 3 -40.52 42.73 -42.66
N SER A 4 -39.53 42.41 -41.91
CA SER A 4 -38.69 41.24 -42.10
C SER A 4 -37.32 41.47 -41.50
N ALA A 5 -37.10 41.09 -40.28
CA ALA A 5 -35.76 40.81 -39.75
C ALA A 5 -35.81 40.20 -38.32
N ARG A 6 -36.63 39.18 -38.09
CA ARG A 6 -36.67 38.44 -36.81
C ARG A 6 -36.82 36.94 -36.98
N ARG A 7 -36.14 36.34 -37.95
CA ARG A 7 -36.22 34.88 -38.16
C ARG A 7 -34.92 34.22 -38.52
N GLN A 8 -33.81 34.61 -37.91
CA GLN A 8 -32.50 33.93 -38.16
C GLN A 8 -31.59 33.93 -36.96
N ARG A 9 -32.07 33.63 -35.74
CA ARG A 9 -31.19 33.34 -34.59
C ARG A 9 -31.73 32.22 -33.70
N GLN A 10 -32.25 31.15 -34.26
CA GLN A 10 -32.68 29.98 -33.52
C GLN A 10 -32.24 28.67 -34.20
N MET A 11 -31.02 28.59 -34.66
CA MET A 11 -30.51 27.34 -35.21
C MET A 11 -29.01 27.29 -35.07
N CYS A 12 -28.52 26.99 -33.87
CA CYS A 12 -27.15 26.51 -33.59
C CYS A 12 -26.94 26.13 -32.10
N ILE A 13 -27.98 25.64 -31.40
CA ILE A 13 -27.80 25.01 -30.07
C ILE A 13 -28.53 23.66 -30.08
N ARG A 14 -28.10 22.78 -30.94
CA ARG A 14 -28.41 21.34 -30.88
C ARG A 14 -27.28 20.67 -31.61
N ASP A 15 -26.29 20.20 -30.85
CA ASP A 15 -25.48 19.05 -31.16
C ASP A 15 -24.16 19.09 -30.37
N SER A 16 -24.25 19.00 -29.02
CA SER A 16 -23.05 18.70 -28.22
C SER A 16 -23.34 17.83 -26.99
N THR A 17 -24.41 17.06 -27.01
CA THR A 17 -24.63 16.02 -26.01
C THR A 17 -25.11 14.72 -26.66
N ARG A 18 -24.44 14.31 -27.73
CA ARG A 18 -24.54 12.91 -28.16
C ARG A 18 -23.54 12.11 -27.33
N VAL A 19 -23.87 11.89 -26.07
CA VAL A 19 -23.30 10.77 -25.31
C VAL A 19 -23.53 9.52 -26.17
N LYS A 20 -22.48 9.01 -26.75
CA LYS A 20 -22.50 7.73 -27.46
C LYS A 20 -22.83 6.66 -26.42
N ASN A 21 -24.12 6.38 -26.23
CA ASN A 21 -24.62 5.19 -25.57
C ASN A 21 -24.33 3.98 -26.49
N THR A 22 -23.10 3.70 -26.73
CA THR A 22 -22.67 2.35 -27.12
C THR A 22 -22.82 1.51 -25.84
N PRO A 23 -23.59 0.43 -25.83
CA PRO A 23 -23.63 -0.46 -24.69
C PRO A 23 -22.20 -0.99 -24.49
N THR A 24 -21.52 -0.43 -23.53
CA THR A 24 -20.17 -0.88 -23.18
C THR A 24 -20.36 -2.27 -22.60
N MET A 25 -20.00 -3.31 -23.36
CA MET A 25 -20.05 -4.69 -22.86
C MET A 25 -19.16 -4.74 -21.64
N SER A 26 -19.74 -4.90 -20.46
CA SER A 26 -19.04 -5.09 -19.18
C SER A 26 -17.97 -6.16 -19.33
N ARG A 27 -16.72 -5.76 -19.12
CA ARG A 27 -15.55 -6.64 -19.26
C ARG A 27 -15.08 -7.06 -17.89
N THR A 28 -14.57 -8.27 -17.78
CA THR A 28 -13.97 -8.78 -16.55
C THR A 28 -12.46 -8.91 -16.75
N TYR A 29 -11.71 -8.28 -15.87
CA TYR A 29 -10.25 -8.33 -15.82
C TYR A 29 -9.80 -9.04 -14.54
N GLY A 30 -8.74 -9.86 -14.66
CA GLY A 30 -8.17 -10.57 -13.53
C GLY A 30 -6.87 -9.94 -13.04
N TYR A 31 -6.60 -10.07 -11.74
CA TYR A 31 -5.29 -9.75 -11.18
C TYR A 31 -4.78 -10.88 -10.29
N ALA A 32 -3.55 -11.31 -10.53
CA ALA A 32 -2.87 -12.37 -9.81
C ALA A 32 -1.51 -11.90 -9.27
N ARG A 33 -1.15 -12.32 -8.04
CA ARG A 33 0.11 -11.91 -7.42
C ARG A 33 0.71 -13.00 -6.55
N THR A 34 2.03 -13.15 -6.62
CA THR A 34 2.82 -13.95 -5.68
C THR A 34 4.02 -13.18 -5.12
N SER A 35 4.51 -13.58 -3.95
CA SER A 35 5.57 -12.85 -3.24
C SER A 35 6.99 -13.28 -3.62
N THR A 36 7.20 -14.51 -4.10
CA THR A 36 8.53 -15.08 -4.37
C THR A 36 8.58 -15.94 -5.61
N THR A 37 9.79 -16.14 -6.12
CA THR A 37 10.08 -16.98 -7.30
C THR A 37 9.74 -18.48 -7.07
N GLN A 38 9.76 -18.93 -5.82
CA GLN A 38 9.45 -20.33 -5.46
C GLN A 38 7.94 -20.65 -5.51
N GLN A 39 7.08 -19.65 -5.65
CA GLN A 39 5.62 -19.81 -5.75
C GLN A 39 5.12 -19.69 -7.20
N VAL A 40 5.92 -20.17 -8.18
CA VAL A 40 5.54 -20.12 -9.61
C VAL A 40 4.21 -20.85 -9.84
N LEU A 41 4.08 -22.06 -9.32
CA LEU A 41 2.85 -22.87 -9.42
C LEU A 41 1.63 -22.15 -8.84
N GLY A 42 1.80 -21.40 -7.75
CA GLY A 42 0.71 -20.62 -7.16
C GLY A 42 0.27 -19.41 -7.99
N LEU A 43 1.14 -18.85 -8.85
CA LEU A 43 0.77 -17.79 -9.77
C LEU A 43 0.02 -18.32 -10.97
N GLU A 44 0.49 -19.42 -11.56
CA GLU A 44 -0.14 -20.07 -12.69
C GLU A 44 -1.53 -20.59 -12.34
N ASP A 45 -1.70 -21.22 -11.17
CA ASP A 45 -3.01 -21.64 -10.65
C ASP A 45 -3.99 -20.45 -10.51
N GLN A 46 -3.50 -19.29 -10.00
CA GLN A 46 -4.33 -18.09 -9.92
C GLN A 46 -4.75 -17.59 -11.31
N ILE A 47 -3.83 -17.57 -12.28
CA ILE A 47 -4.10 -17.13 -13.65
C ILE A 47 -5.13 -18.06 -14.29
N GLN A 48 -4.95 -19.36 -14.16
CA GLN A 48 -5.87 -20.36 -14.71
C GLN A 48 -7.28 -20.18 -14.14
N LYS A 49 -7.43 -20.09 -12.82
CA LYS A 49 -8.72 -19.87 -12.16
C LYS A 49 -9.41 -18.58 -12.63
N LEU A 50 -8.66 -17.51 -12.82
CA LEU A 50 -9.21 -16.25 -13.34
C LEU A 50 -9.65 -16.36 -14.80
N GLN A 51 -8.90 -17.10 -15.64
CA GLN A 51 -9.27 -17.35 -17.02
C GLN A 51 -10.52 -18.25 -17.14
N GLU A 52 -10.58 -19.31 -16.37
CA GLU A 52 -11.76 -20.20 -16.27
C GLU A 52 -13.00 -19.43 -15.81
N HIS A 53 -12.81 -18.39 -14.99
CA HIS A 53 -13.90 -17.50 -14.54
C HIS A 53 -14.31 -16.43 -15.57
N GLY A 54 -13.74 -16.48 -16.79
CA GLY A 54 -14.10 -15.60 -17.90
C GLY A 54 -13.41 -14.23 -17.90
N CYS A 55 -12.29 -14.07 -17.22
CA CYS A 55 -11.51 -12.84 -17.31
C CYS A 55 -10.94 -12.66 -18.72
N LYS A 56 -11.27 -11.54 -19.38
CA LYS A 56 -10.78 -11.17 -20.71
C LYS A 56 -9.26 -11.05 -20.78
N LYS A 57 -8.65 -10.52 -19.71
CA LYS A 57 -7.21 -10.38 -19.56
C LYS A 57 -6.85 -10.50 -18.08
N VAL A 58 -5.76 -11.21 -17.79
CA VAL A 58 -5.22 -11.34 -16.43
C VAL A 58 -3.90 -10.60 -16.36
N PHE A 59 -3.81 -9.65 -15.43
CA PHE A 59 -2.58 -8.96 -15.07
C PHE A 59 -1.92 -9.74 -13.96
N SER A 60 -0.66 -10.10 -14.14
CA SER A 60 0.05 -10.90 -13.14
C SER A 60 1.41 -10.32 -12.83
N GLU A 61 1.81 -10.39 -11.54
CA GLU A 61 3.13 -9.92 -11.12
C GLU A 61 3.71 -10.74 -9.97
N ARG A 62 5.03 -10.76 -9.92
CA ARG A 62 5.82 -11.37 -8.85
C ARG A 62 6.41 -10.25 -8.00
N ILE A 63 5.69 -9.85 -6.97
CA ILE A 63 6.09 -8.72 -6.13
C ILE A 63 5.72 -8.99 -4.67
N SER A 64 6.59 -8.58 -3.76
CA SER A 64 6.35 -8.74 -2.33
C SER A 64 5.04 -8.06 -1.90
N SER A 65 4.28 -8.73 -1.03
CA SER A 65 3.10 -8.13 -0.38
C SER A 65 3.45 -6.89 0.45
N ARG A 66 4.71 -6.69 0.82
CA ARG A 66 5.16 -5.51 1.57
C ARG A 66 5.14 -4.22 0.75
N LYS A 67 5.19 -4.31 -0.58
CA LYS A 67 5.09 -3.13 -1.44
C LYS A 67 3.65 -2.63 -1.51
N PRO A 68 3.42 -1.32 -1.36
CA PRO A 68 2.09 -0.73 -1.49
C PRO A 68 1.53 -0.90 -2.90
N ALA A 69 0.22 -0.77 -3.05
CA ALA A 69 -0.46 -0.93 -4.34
C ALA A 69 0.06 0.05 -5.41
N SER A 70 0.44 1.27 -5.01
CA SER A 70 1.03 2.29 -5.89
C SER A 70 2.35 1.87 -6.55
N GLU A 71 3.11 0.97 -5.91
CA GLU A 71 4.38 0.45 -6.43
C GLU A 71 4.22 -0.88 -7.18
N ARG A 72 2.99 -1.29 -7.51
CA ARG A 72 2.68 -2.54 -8.22
C ARG A 72 2.30 -2.26 -9.67
N PRO A 73 3.24 -2.35 -10.61
CA PRO A 73 3.03 -1.88 -11.98
C PRO A 73 1.90 -2.62 -12.70
N GLN A 74 1.75 -3.94 -12.49
CA GLN A 74 0.67 -4.69 -13.14
C GLN A 74 -0.70 -4.40 -12.51
N LEU A 75 -0.76 -4.14 -11.20
CA LEU A 75 -1.98 -3.68 -10.57
C LEU A 75 -2.37 -2.30 -11.11
N GLN A 76 -1.44 -1.35 -11.19
CA GLN A 76 -1.70 -0.03 -11.74
C GLN A 76 -2.13 -0.11 -13.22
N ALA A 77 -1.50 -0.96 -14.02
CA ALA A 77 -1.91 -1.23 -15.40
C ALA A 77 -3.33 -1.82 -15.47
N ALA A 78 -3.70 -2.73 -14.55
CA ALA A 78 -5.05 -3.25 -14.47
C ALA A 78 -6.05 -2.13 -14.14
N LEU A 79 -5.78 -1.34 -13.11
CA LEU A 79 -6.66 -0.25 -12.66
C LEU A 79 -6.83 0.86 -13.71
N SER A 80 -5.82 1.09 -14.57
CA SER A 80 -5.86 2.13 -15.61
C SER A 80 -6.70 1.77 -16.83
N VAL A 81 -6.90 0.49 -17.12
CA VAL A 81 -7.67 0.05 -18.30
C VAL A 81 -9.15 -0.19 -17.98
N LEU A 82 -9.53 -0.12 -16.71
CA LEU A 82 -10.91 -0.33 -16.27
C LEU A 82 -11.78 0.90 -16.58
N GLU A 83 -12.90 0.64 -17.22
CA GLU A 83 -13.96 1.61 -17.52
C GLU A 83 -15.16 1.40 -16.58
N PRO A 84 -16.07 2.37 -16.45
CA PRO A 84 -17.32 2.16 -15.72
C PRO A 84 -18.07 0.91 -16.22
N GLU A 85 -18.71 0.19 -15.31
CA GLU A 85 -19.37 -1.12 -15.52
C GLU A 85 -18.43 -2.31 -15.70
N ASP A 86 -17.11 -2.13 -15.82
CA ASP A 86 -16.15 -3.24 -15.82
C ASP A 86 -16.03 -3.89 -14.44
N THR A 87 -15.52 -5.12 -14.41
CA THR A 87 -15.30 -5.86 -13.17
C THR A 87 -13.82 -6.24 -13.05
N ILE A 88 -13.20 -5.94 -11.92
CA ILE A 88 -11.90 -6.51 -11.57
C ILE A 88 -12.08 -7.71 -10.65
N CYS A 89 -11.40 -8.82 -11.00
CA CYS A 89 -11.51 -10.09 -10.32
C CYS A 89 -10.19 -10.46 -9.64
N PHE A 90 -10.27 -10.85 -8.37
CA PHE A 90 -9.16 -11.37 -7.58
C PHE A 90 -9.47 -12.81 -7.17
N VAL A 91 -8.48 -13.68 -7.06
CA VAL A 91 -8.71 -15.02 -6.48
C VAL A 91 -9.14 -14.90 -5.03
N ARG A 92 -8.49 -14.00 -4.28
CA ARG A 92 -8.80 -13.66 -2.88
C ARG A 92 -8.48 -12.19 -2.62
N LEU A 93 -9.13 -11.62 -1.63
CA LEU A 93 -9.00 -10.21 -1.29
C LEU A 93 -7.58 -9.81 -0.86
N ASP A 94 -6.83 -10.72 -0.22
CA ASP A 94 -5.44 -10.51 0.21
C ASP A 94 -4.44 -10.39 -0.98
N ARG A 95 -4.89 -10.64 -2.20
CA ARG A 95 -4.11 -10.39 -3.42
C ARG A 95 -4.18 -8.94 -3.88
N ALA A 96 -5.26 -8.24 -3.56
CA ALA A 96 -5.45 -6.86 -3.97
C ALA A 96 -4.44 -5.91 -3.32
N ALA A 97 -4.24 -5.99 -2.01
CA ALA A 97 -3.37 -5.07 -1.29
C ALA A 97 -2.60 -5.73 -0.14
N ARG A 98 -1.78 -4.94 0.55
CA ARG A 98 -0.95 -5.37 1.69
C ARG A 98 -1.77 -5.47 2.97
N THR A 99 -2.67 -4.53 3.17
CA THR A 99 -3.50 -4.40 4.37
C THR A 99 -4.97 -4.34 4.00
N MET A 100 -5.83 -4.71 4.94
CA MET A 100 -7.27 -4.58 4.76
C MET A 100 -7.66 -3.12 4.45
N SER A 101 -7.04 -2.15 5.13
CA SER A 101 -7.29 -0.73 4.89
C SER A 101 -6.95 -0.29 3.47
N GLU A 102 -5.82 -0.74 2.91
CA GLU A 102 -5.43 -0.44 1.51
C GLU A 102 -6.39 -1.11 0.51
N THR A 103 -6.82 -2.34 0.81
CA THR A 103 -7.82 -3.04 0.00
C THR A 103 -9.14 -2.28 -0.04
N ILE A 104 -9.60 -1.78 1.11
CA ILE A 104 -10.84 -1.01 1.21
C ILE A 104 -10.72 0.31 0.45
N GLN A 105 -9.58 1.00 0.52
CA GLN A 105 -9.34 2.22 -0.26
C GLN A 105 -9.42 1.97 -1.77
N ILE A 106 -8.83 0.87 -2.25
CA ILE A 106 -8.93 0.47 -3.65
C ILE A 106 -10.40 0.19 -4.02
N MET A 107 -11.14 -0.51 -3.16
CA MET A 107 -12.55 -0.80 -3.41
C MET A 107 -13.41 0.47 -3.46
N GLN A 108 -13.15 1.44 -2.58
CA GLN A 108 -13.85 2.73 -2.57
C GLN A 108 -13.55 3.56 -3.83
N ASP A 109 -12.28 3.60 -4.26
CA ASP A 109 -11.89 4.25 -5.51
C ASP A 109 -12.57 3.61 -6.71
N LEU A 110 -12.53 2.29 -6.83
CA LEU A 110 -13.19 1.56 -7.91
C LEU A 110 -14.71 1.78 -7.92
N GLN A 111 -15.33 1.78 -6.75
CA GLN A 111 -16.76 2.06 -6.61
C GLN A 111 -17.11 3.49 -7.06
N SER A 112 -16.30 4.49 -6.69
CA SER A 112 -16.52 5.88 -7.12
C SER A 112 -16.42 6.05 -8.64
N ARG A 113 -15.65 5.19 -9.30
CA ARG A 113 -15.48 5.11 -10.75
C ARG A 113 -16.55 4.24 -11.45
N GLY A 114 -17.48 3.65 -10.70
CA GLY A 114 -18.51 2.75 -11.24
C GLY A 114 -17.95 1.39 -11.68
N ILE A 115 -16.85 0.93 -11.10
CA ILE A 115 -16.19 -0.32 -11.40
C ILE A 115 -16.50 -1.35 -10.31
N TYR A 116 -16.78 -2.57 -10.70
CA TYR A 116 -17.13 -3.65 -9.77
C TYR A 116 -15.91 -4.47 -9.36
N VAL A 117 -15.96 -4.96 -8.12
CA VAL A 117 -14.94 -5.85 -7.54
C VAL A 117 -15.55 -7.21 -7.26
N LYS A 118 -14.87 -8.27 -7.68
CA LYS A 118 -15.28 -9.64 -7.42
C LYS A 118 -14.10 -10.48 -6.91
N THR A 119 -14.37 -11.38 -5.97
CA THR A 119 -13.40 -12.40 -5.52
C THR A 119 -13.92 -13.79 -5.83
N LEU A 120 -12.99 -14.71 -6.21
CA LEU A 120 -13.36 -16.08 -6.57
C LEU A 120 -13.71 -16.95 -5.37
N ASP A 121 -13.29 -16.55 -4.16
CA ASP A 121 -13.70 -17.20 -2.90
C ASP A 121 -15.14 -16.86 -2.49
N GLY A 122 -15.83 -16.01 -3.26
CA GLY A 122 -17.21 -15.62 -3.00
C GLY A 122 -17.40 -14.60 -1.89
N LEU A 123 -16.31 -14.11 -1.28
CA LEU A 123 -16.38 -13.15 -0.17
C LEU A 123 -16.94 -11.80 -0.61
N ILE A 124 -16.56 -11.33 -1.78
CA ILE A 124 -16.95 -10.03 -2.33
C ILE A 124 -17.42 -10.19 -3.77
N ASP A 125 -18.61 -9.68 -4.06
CA ASP A 125 -19.14 -9.43 -5.40
C ASP A 125 -19.98 -8.16 -5.36
N THR A 126 -19.32 -7.01 -5.60
CA THR A 126 -19.99 -5.71 -5.48
C THR A 126 -21.06 -5.51 -6.54
N LYS A 127 -20.99 -6.22 -7.68
CA LYS A 127 -22.03 -6.19 -8.72
C LYS A 127 -23.29 -6.93 -8.28
N ALA A 128 -23.14 -8.08 -7.64
CA ALA A 128 -24.26 -8.83 -7.07
C ALA A 128 -24.88 -8.10 -5.86
N MET A 129 -24.05 -7.46 -5.04
CA MET A 129 -24.49 -6.70 -3.87
C MET A 129 -25.25 -5.41 -4.23
N LYS A 130 -25.07 -4.85 -5.44
CA LYS A 130 -25.75 -3.62 -5.91
C LYS A 130 -25.74 -2.50 -4.86
N MET A 131 -26.92 -2.07 -4.43
CA MET A 131 -27.10 -1.00 -3.44
C MET A 131 -26.48 -1.32 -2.05
N MET A 132 -26.26 -2.58 -1.71
CA MET A 132 -25.65 -2.97 -0.44
C MET A 132 -24.13 -2.84 -0.45
N ALA A 133 -23.47 -2.79 -1.60
CA ALA A 133 -22.02 -2.70 -1.69
C ALA A 133 -21.41 -1.50 -0.93
N PRO A 134 -21.94 -0.28 -1.01
CA PRO A 134 -21.44 0.86 -0.22
C PRO A 134 -21.52 0.62 1.29
N LEU A 135 -22.60 0.01 1.76
CA LEU A 135 -22.79 -0.31 3.18
C LEU A 135 -21.77 -1.33 3.66
N VAL A 136 -21.57 -2.40 2.90
CA VAL A 136 -20.57 -3.44 3.23
C VAL A 136 -19.15 -2.87 3.25
N ILE A 137 -18.78 -2.07 2.24
CA ILE A 137 -17.47 -1.41 2.19
C ILE A 137 -17.30 -0.44 3.38
N GLY A 138 -18.33 0.31 3.73
CA GLY A 138 -18.32 1.22 4.88
C GLY A 138 -18.14 0.48 6.22
N LEU A 139 -18.82 -0.64 6.42
CA LEU A 139 -18.64 -1.49 7.60
C LEU A 139 -17.23 -2.08 7.70
N LEU A 140 -16.70 -2.59 6.60
CA LEU A 140 -15.32 -3.09 6.54
C LEU A 140 -14.29 -1.99 6.84
N SER A 141 -14.53 -0.75 6.36
CA SER A 141 -13.70 0.42 6.69
C SER A 141 -13.70 0.71 8.18
N GLY A 142 -14.87 0.73 8.81
CA GLY A 142 -15.01 0.97 10.24
C GLY A 142 -14.30 -0.11 11.07
N LEU A 143 -14.46 -1.38 10.72
CA LEU A 143 -13.75 -2.49 11.39
C LEU A 143 -12.23 -2.38 11.25
N ALA A 144 -11.72 -2.05 10.07
CA ALA A 144 -10.29 -1.88 9.86
C ALA A 144 -9.71 -0.67 10.62
N GLU A 145 -10.50 0.35 10.88
CA GLU A 145 -10.11 1.48 11.71
C GLU A 145 -10.06 1.10 13.18
N VAL A 146 -11.07 0.39 13.67
CA VAL A 146 -11.10 -0.14 15.04
C VAL A 146 -9.89 -1.07 15.28
N GLU A 147 -9.60 -1.99 14.37
CA GLU A 147 -8.43 -2.88 14.48
C GLU A 147 -7.11 -2.09 14.58
N ARG A 148 -6.92 -1.06 13.74
CA ARG A 148 -5.74 -0.19 13.80
C ARG A 148 -5.62 0.53 15.13
N ASN A 149 -6.72 1.04 15.66
CA ASN A 149 -6.74 1.75 16.94
C ASN A 149 -6.37 0.80 18.09
N LEU A 150 -6.92 -0.42 18.11
CA LEU A 150 -6.59 -1.43 19.11
C LEU A 150 -5.11 -1.86 19.05
N ILE A 151 -4.54 -2.00 17.86
CA ILE A 151 -3.11 -2.29 17.70
C ILE A 151 -2.26 -1.14 18.23
N ALA A 152 -2.61 0.10 17.90
CA ALA A 152 -1.90 1.30 18.37
C ALA A 152 -1.97 1.44 19.90
N GLU A 153 -3.12 1.16 20.51
CA GLU A 153 -3.30 1.17 21.96
C GLU A 153 -2.43 0.13 22.64
N ARG A 154 -2.47 -1.14 22.21
CA ARG A 154 -1.60 -2.20 22.74
C ARG A 154 -0.11 -1.87 22.61
N GLN A 155 0.29 -1.23 21.51
CA GLN A 155 1.67 -0.77 21.32
C GLN A 155 2.05 0.32 22.34
N ARG A 156 1.17 1.31 22.59
CA ARG A 156 1.38 2.36 23.60
C ARG A 156 1.52 1.75 24.99
N GLU A 157 0.60 0.87 25.37
CA GLU A 157 0.65 0.17 26.65
C GLU A 157 1.95 -0.64 26.84
N SER A 158 2.35 -1.38 25.78
CA SER A 158 3.59 -2.15 25.79
C SER A 158 4.85 -1.28 25.91
N VAL A 159 4.88 -0.11 25.29
CA VAL A 159 5.98 0.86 25.41
C VAL A 159 5.98 1.46 26.83
N GLU A 160 4.82 1.81 27.36
CA GLU A 160 4.70 2.38 28.70
C GLU A 160 5.10 1.38 29.78
N TYR A 161 4.67 0.12 29.67
CA TYR A 161 5.10 -0.97 30.54
C TYR A 161 6.64 -1.13 30.55
N ARG A 162 7.25 -1.15 29.35
CA ARG A 162 8.72 -1.24 29.23
C ARG A 162 9.42 -0.02 29.80
N ARG A 163 8.85 1.19 29.63
CA ARG A 163 9.39 2.41 30.21
C ARG A 163 9.38 2.37 31.74
N ARG A 164 8.29 1.91 32.36
CA ARG A 164 8.17 1.79 33.82
C ARG A 164 9.12 0.73 34.40
N ASN A 165 9.41 -0.33 33.66
CA ASN A 165 10.25 -1.42 34.10
C ASN A 165 11.70 -1.36 33.59
N ASN A 166 12.18 -0.19 33.17
CA ASN A 166 13.51 0.00 32.57
C ASN A 166 13.84 -0.98 31.45
N GLY A 167 12.80 -1.45 30.73
CA GLY A 167 12.94 -2.38 29.63
C GLY A 167 13.43 -1.68 28.34
N ASN A 168 13.90 -2.48 27.40
CA ASN A 168 14.34 -1.98 26.11
C ASN A 168 13.13 -1.40 25.32
N LEU A 169 13.15 -0.11 25.05
CA LEU A 169 12.11 0.60 24.28
C LEU A 169 12.25 0.40 22.75
N GLY A 170 13.24 -0.38 22.33
CA GLY A 170 13.59 -0.56 20.93
C GLY A 170 14.67 0.42 20.48
N GLY A 171 14.97 0.41 19.21
CA GLY A 171 16.07 1.17 18.62
C GLY A 171 17.33 0.34 18.46
N ARG A 172 18.38 0.99 17.93
CA ARG A 172 19.67 0.32 17.74
C ARG A 172 20.32 0.05 19.09
N PRO A 173 20.81 -1.20 19.36
CA PRO A 173 21.53 -1.51 20.60
C PRO A 173 22.65 -0.50 20.84
N GLN A 174 22.79 -0.08 22.09
CA GLN A 174 23.93 0.75 22.49
C GLN A 174 25.21 -0.07 22.44
N LEU A 175 26.34 0.62 22.23
CA LEU A 175 27.63 -0.01 22.30
C LEU A 175 27.89 -0.45 23.76
N GLU A 176 28.39 -1.68 23.95
CA GLU A 176 28.76 -2.19 25.27
C GLU A 176 29.77 -1.25 25.96
N VAL A 177 29.65 -1.11 27.27
CA VAL A 177 30.49 -0.19 28.07
C VAL A 177 31.99 -0.43 27.81
N VAL A 178 32.41 -1.69 27.83
CA VAL A 178 33.82 -2.07 27.56
C VAL A 178 34.28 -1.60 26.16
N LYS A 179 33.42 -1.70 25.16
CA LYS A 179 33.75 -1.23 23.80
C LYS A 179 33.75 0.31 23.71
N LYS A 180 32.90 1.01 24.48
CA LYS A 180 32.93 2.46 24.57
C LYS A 180 34.25 2.95 25.20
N GLU A 181 34.62 2.38 26.33
CA GLU A 181 35.89 2.73 27.03
C GLU A 181 37.11 2.51 26.14
N ASN A 182 37.15 1.43 25.37
CA ASN A 182 38.22 1.19 24.41
C ASN A 182 38.24 2.26 23.29
N VAL A 183 37.10 2.65 22.78
CA VAL A 183 37.01 3.73 21.79
C VAL A 183 37.51 5.05 22.37
N TRP A 184 37.11 5.40 23.59
CA TRP A 184 37.53 6.62 24.29
C TRP A 184 39.05 6.63 24.55
N LYS A 185 39.60 5.50 25.03
CA LYS A 185 41.06 5.35 25.24
C LYS A 185 41.84 5.61 23.95
N LEU A 186 41.47 4.93 22.86
CA LEU A 186 42.11 5.10 21.58
C LEU A 186 41.96 6.52 21.00
N ARG A 187 40.84 7.19 21.31
CA ARG A 187 40.63 8.58 20.90
C ARG A 187 41.54 9.55 21.66
N ARG A 188 41.73 9.37 22.97
CA ARG A 188 42.64 10.16 23.79
C ARG A 188 44.11 9.97 23.37
N GLU A 189 44.47 8.78 22.86
CA GLU A 189 45.80 8.48 22.29
C GLU A 189 46.02 9.18 20.91
N GLY A 190 45.08 10.01 20.44
CA GLY A 190 45.22 10.78 19.20
C GLY A 190 44.87 10.01 17.92
N ASN A 191 44.34 8.81 18.03
CA ASN A 191 43.97 8.02 16.84
C ASN A 191 42.80 8.61 16.08
N SER A 192 42.87 8.58 14.74
CA SER A 192 41.76 9.03 13.88
C SER A 192 40.56 8.07 13.98
N LEU A 193 39.36 8.57 13.77
CA LEU A 193 38.11 7.75 13.84
C LEU A 193 38.17 6.54 12.92
N ARG A 194 38.75 6.65 11.73
CA ARG A 194 38.93 5.52 10.80
C ARG A 194 39.92 4.48 11.31
N LYS A 195 40.95 4.90 12.01
CA LYS A 195 41.93 3.99 12.63
C LYS A 195 41.30 3.23 13.80
N ILE A 196 40.48 3.93 14.62
CA ILE A 196 39.72 3.31 15.72
C ILE A 196 38.74 2.27 15.18
N VAL A 197 38.04 2.53 14.08
CA VAL A 197 37.19 1.54 13.41
C VAL A 197 37.94 0.28 13.03
N LYS A 198 39.16 0.41 12.46
CA LYS A 198 40.00 -0.72 12.09
C LYS A 198 40.49 -1.53 13.30
N LEU A 199 40.81 -0.86 14.39
CA LEU A 199 41.33 -1.50 15.61
C LEU A 199 40.23 -2.18 16.44
N THR A 200 39.05 -1.60 16.49
CA THR A 200 37.94 -2.08 17.37
C THR A 200 36.88 -2.91 16.66
N GLY A 201 36.85 -2.89 15.32
CA GLY A 201 35.77 -3.52 14.53
C GLY A 201 34.40 -2.83 14.67
N VAL A 202 34.33 -1.72 15.37
CA VAL A 202 33.09 -0.96 15.60
C VAL A 202 32.79 -0.06 14.40
N SER A 203 31.54 0.04 14.00
CA SER A 203 31.14 0.87 12.86
C SER A 203 31.48 2.37 13.09
N LEU A 204 31.84 3.09 12.04
CA LEU A 204 32.22 4.51 12.11
C LEU A 204 31.16 5.37 12.83
N SER A 205 29.87 5.14 12.53
CA SER A 205 28.78 5.85 13.19
C SER A 205 28.64 5.56 14.68
N ALA A 206 29.06 4.37 15.14
CA ALA A 206 29.06 4.04 16.56
C ALA A 206 30.27 4.67 17.27
N VAL A 207 31.44 4.68 16.62
CA VAL A 207 32.65 5.37 17.12
C VAL A 207 32.37 6.88 17.26
N GLN A 208 31.78 7.51 16.24
CA GLN A 208 31.42 8.93 16.30
C GLN A 208 30.46 9.28 17.46
N ARG A 209 29.45 8.44 17.69
CA ARG A 209 28.50 8.64 18.80
C ARG A 209 29.18 8.48 20.16
N ALA A 210 30.02 7.45 20.31
CA ALA A 210 30.75 7.23 21.54
C ALA A 210 31.70 8.42 21.87
N CYS A 211 32.38 8.96 20.85
CA CYS A 211 33.24 10.14 21.06
C CYS A 211 32.45 11.40 21.45
N LYS A 212 31.28 11.63 20.82
CA LYS A 212 30.42 12.76 21.21
C LYS A 212 29.86 12.61 22.64
N GLU A 213 29.55 11.39 23.04
CA GLU A 213 29.08 11.08 24.39
C GLU A 213 30.19 11.37 25.43
N GLU A 214 31.45 11.06 25.12
CA GLU A 214 32.60 11.40 25.95
C GLU A 214 32.82 12.91 26.08
N GLU A 215 32.78 13.65 24.96
CA GLU A 215 32.90 15.10 24.94
C GLU A 215 31.81 15.77 25.80
N PHE A 216 30.57 15.28 25.73
CA PHE A 216 29.46 15.77 26.56
C PHE A 216 29.68 15.51 28.05
N LEU A 217 30.17 14.32 28.43
CA LEU A 217 30.45 13.96 29.82
C LEU A 217 31.61 14.75 30.43
N GLN A 218 32.52 15.27 29.62
CA GLN A 218 33.64 16.12 30.08
C GLN A 218 33.27 17.58 30.23
N THR A 219 32.10 18.00 29.72
CA THR A 219 31.63 19.39 29.74
C THR A 219 30.68 19.67 30.93
N ILE A 220 30.28 18.64 31.67
CA ILE A 220 29.46 18.68 32.89
C ILE A 220 30.36 18.58 34.13
#